data_fb5573f5cf6dd7526792007289b9a2b6
#
_entry.id   fb5573f5cf6dd7526792007289b9a2b6
#
_cell.length_a   1.000
_cell.length_b   1.000
_cell.length_c   1.000
_cell.angle_alpha   90.00
_cell.angle_beta   90.00
_cell.angle_gamma   90.00
#
_symmetry.space_group_name_H-M   'P 1'
#
loop_
_entity.id
_entity.type
_entity.pdbx_description
1 polymer ?
#
loop_
_entity_poly.entity_id
_entity_poly.type
_entity_poly.pdbx_seq_one_letter_code
_entity_poly.pdbx_strand_id
1 'polypeptide(L)'
;DMTSMFSACTVLAELKVPNFNTEKVVSMFGMFANNKALTSLDLSSFNTPEVTTMKGMFSGCSALTSLNISNFNTAKVTDMYGMFFSCEALPSLDLSNFDTEKVTDMYGMFAYCKALKSLKLSSFDTKNVKNMSFMFFYCSSLPTLDLSGFNTENVTDMGAMFKYCLEMEKIDVSKFNTEKVTNMRGMFSGCRKITSLDLSHFNTENVTNTNTMFFSCDALTSLNLSSFKLEKVTDMGSMFFACEEMKTIYCNYTWKCAESTSMFAYCSKLKGAVAYDENKVDVQMANPETGYFTKKTPSGIEKSVDTTEAKIVDIYSLDGKKQTELQNGVNIVRMSNGKIQKIMK
;
A
#
# COMPACT_ATOMS: atom_id res chain seq x y z
N ASP A 1 -25.45 -9.27 24.29
CA ASP A 1 -24.10 -8.72 24.33
C ASP A 1 -23.12 -9.83 24.72
N MET A 2 -22.08 -10.03 23.89
CA MET A 2 -21.02 -11.02 24.14
C MET A 2 -19.63 -10.33 24.21
N THR A 3 -19.62 -9.04 24.54
CA THR A 3 -18.40 -8.26 24.69
C THR A 3 -17.46 -8.94 25.67
N SER A 4 -16.22 -9.24 25.20
CA SER A 4 -15.11 -9.82 25.98
C SER A 4 -15.43 -11.13 26.71
N MET A 5 -16.46 -11.87 26.29
CA MET A 5 -16.97 -13.06 27.01
C MET A 5 -15.90 -14.13 27.29
N PHE A 6 -15.01 -14.34 26.36
CA PHE A 6 -13.88 -15.28 26.50
C PHE A 6 -12.52 -14.55 26.39
N SER A 7 -12.48 -13.27 26.67
CA SER A 7 -11.24 -12.49 26.56
C SER A 7 -10.22 -12.90 27.60
N ALA A 8 -8.95 -12.90 27.22
CA ALA A 8 -7.78 -13.15 28.10
C ALA A 8 -7.78 -14.52 28.80
N CYS A 9 -8.41 -15.53 28.24
CA CYS A 9 -8.25 -16.92 28.68
C CYS A 9 -6.92 -17.47 28.13
N THR A 10 -5.80 -16.91 28.61
CA THR A 10 -4.47 -17.05 28.01
C THR A 10 -3.93 -18.48 27.93
N VAL A 11 -4.45 -19.40 28.74
CA VAL A 11 -4.06 -20.83 28.79
C VAL A 11 -5.06 -21.74 28.08
N LEU A 12 -6.17 -21.19 27.57
CA LEU A 12 -7.23 -21.95 26.90
C LEU A 12 -6.73 -22.40 25.52
N ALA A 13 -6.45 -23.68 25.36
CA ALA A 13 -5.93 -24.25 24.12
C ALA A 13 -7.04 -24.70 23.16
N GLU A 14 -8.21 -25.06 23.67
CA GLU A 14 -9.37 -25.51 22.90
C GLU A 14 -10.65 -24.89 23.46
N LEU A 15 -11.54 -24.45 22.56
CA LEU A 15 -12.86 -23.93 22.92
C LEU A 15 -13.91 -24.48 21.95
N LYS A 16 -14.95 -25.11 22.50
CA LYS A 16 -16.10 -25.59 21.72
C LYS A 16 -17.35 -24.81 22.11
N VAL A 17 -17.99 -24.21 21.12
CA VAL A 17 -19.17 -23.36 21.31
C VAL A 17 -20.36 -23.76 20.39
N PRO A 18 -20.72 -25.06 20.32
CA PRO A 18 -21.63 -25.55 19.27
C PRO A 18 -23.08 -25.08 19.42
N ASN A 19 -23.51 -24.65 20.61
CA ASN A 19 -24.92 -24.36 20.92
C ASN A 19 -25.18 -22.90 21.32
N PHE A 20 -24.27 -21.99 20.94
CA PHE A 20 -24.49 -20.57 21.21
C PHE A 20 -25.51 -20.00 20.23
N ASN A 21 -26.62 -19.48 20.75
CA ASN A 21 -27.58 -18.71 19.96
C ASN A 21 -27.06 -17.25 19.89
N THR A 22 -26.62 -16.81 18.71
CA THR A 22 -26.05 -15.49 18.49
C THR A 22 -26.99 -14.57 17.67
N GLU A 23 -28.18 -15.01 17.29
CA GLU A 23 -29.09 -14.26 16.39
C GLU A 23 -29.44 -12.85 16.88
N LYS A 24 -29.48 -12.65 18.20
CA LYS A 24 -29.83 -11.35 18.82
C LYS A 24 -28.62 -10.62 19.40
N VAL A 25 -27.41 -11.10 19.13
CA VAL A 25 -26.20 -10.47 19.65
C VAL A 25 -25.89 -9.21 18.84
N VAL A 26 -25.73 -8.10 19.53
CA VAL A 26 -25.44 -6.79 18.93
C VAL A 26 -23.94 -6.47 19.00
N SER A 27 -23.23 -6.92 20.05
CA SER A 27 -21.81 -6.68 20.24
C SER A 27 -21.02 -7.98 20.43
N MET A 28 -19.95 -8.14 19.65
CA MET A 28 -18.92 -9.17 19.83
C MET A 28 -17.54 -8.51 20.04
N PHE A 29 -17.51 -7.28 20.57
CA PHE A 29 -16.28 -6.56 20.88
C PHE A 29 -15.35 -7.42 21.74
N GLY A 30 -14.14 -7.71 21.24
CA GLY A 30 -13.10 -8.44 21.94
C GLY A 30 -13.49 -9.82 22.45
N MET A 31 -14.54 -10.45 21.90
CA MET A 31 -15.13 -11.69 22.47
C MET A 31 -14.10 -12.77 22.74
N PHE A 32 -13.12 -12.95 21.86
CA PHE A 32 -12.04 -13.94 22.00
C PHE A 32 -10.66 -13.28 22.15
N ALA A 33 -10.60 -11.99 22.45
CA ALA A 33 -9.32 -11.28 22.49
C ALA A 33 -8.33 -11.89 23.49
N ASN A 34 -7.03 -11.89 23.13
CA ASN A 34 -5.91 -12.34 23.96
C ASN A 34 -5.95 -13.82 24.40
N ASN A 35 -6.58 -14.68 23.62
CA ASN A 35 -6.52 -16.14 23.82
C ASN A 35 -5.24 -16.69 23.17
N LYS A 36 -4.10 -16.49 23.85
CA LYS A 36 -2.76 -16.73 23.29
C LYS A 36 -2.43 -18.21 23.05
N ALA A 37 -3.11 -19.14 23.73
CA ALA A 37 -2.90 -20.56 23.57
C ALA A 37 -3.91 -21.24 22.63
N LEU A 38 -4.96 -20.53 22.21
CA LEU A 38 -6.03 -21.08 21.37
C LEU A 38 -5.49 -21.33 19.95
N THR A 39 -5.48 -22.62 19.54
CA THR A 39 -4.90 -23.04 18.25
C THR A 39 -5.92 -23.16 17.14
N SER A 40 -7.17 -23.44 17.48
CA SER A 40 -8.28 -23.56 16.52
C SER A 40 -9.58 -23.05 17.12
N LEU A 41 -10.45 -22.49 16.28
CA LEU A 41 -11.76 -22.01 16.69
C LEU A 41 -12.75 -22.21 15.55
N ASP A 42 -13.80 -23.00 15.81
CA ASP A 42 -14.90 -23.19 14.87
C ASP A 42 -16.15 -22.43 15.37
N LEU A 43 -16.54 -21.41 14.62
CA LEU A 43 -17.71 -20.56 14.86
C LEU A 43 -18.77 -20.74 13.76
N SER A 44 -18.75 -21.84 13.02
CA SER A 44 -19.73 -22.12 11.96
C SER A 44 -21.18 -22.16 12.45
N SER A 45 -21.39 -22.38 13.76
CA SER A 45 -22.71 -22.31 14.40
C SER A 45 -23.19 -20.88 14.67
N PHE A 46 -22.33 -19.87 14.56
CA PHE A 46 -22.72 -18.49 14.86
C PHE A 46 -23.51 -17.89 13.70
N ASN A 47 -24.66 -17.31 14.03
CA ASN A 47 -25.45 -16.47 13.13
C ASN A 47 -25.45 -15.04 13.70
N THR A 48 -24.95 -14.05 12.90
CA THR A 48 -24.61 -12.72 13.41
C THR A 48 -25.36 -11.55 12.74
N PRO A 49 -26.69 -11.68 12.42
CA PRO A 49 -27.42 -10.68 11.63
C PRO A 49 -27.61 -9.33 12.33
N GLU A 50 -27.49 -9.29 13.66
CA GLU A 50 -27.68 -8.07 14.45
C GLU A 50 -26.38 -7.46 14.96
N VAL A 51 -25.23 -8.08 14.70
CA VAL A 51 -23.94 -7.60 15.20
C VAL A 51 -23.53 -6.29 14.51
N THR A 52 -23.23 -5.28 15.30
CA THR A 52 -22.83 -3.95 14.83
C THR A 52 -21.34 -3.67 15.04
N THR A 53 -20.68 -4.41 15.96
CA THR A 53 -19.22 -4.28 16.18
C THR A 53 -18.57 -5.65 16.38
N MET A 54 -17.47 -5.85 15.64
CA MET A 54 -16.55 -6.98 15.78
C MET A 54 -15.14 -6.49 16.12
N LYS A 55 -15.03 -5.26 16.64
CA LYS A 55 -13.78 -4.66 17.05
C LYS A 55 -12.97 -5.59 17.94
N GLY A 56 -11.72 -5.87 17.54
CA GLY A 56 -10.78 -6.69 18.29
C GLY A 56 -11.24 -8.11 18.62
N MET A 57 -12.23 -8.65 17.90
CA MET A 57 -12.88 -9.93 18.27
C MET A 57 -11.89 -11.06 18.47
N PHE A 58 -10.84 -11.15 17.62
CA PHE A 58 -9.78 -12.15 17.69
C PHE A 58 -8.41 -11.54 18.00
N SER A 59 -8.36 -10.29 18.42
CA SER A 59 -7.10 -9.59 18.70
C SER A 59 -6.25 -10.36 19.70
N GLY A 60 -4.98 -10.61 19.37
CA GLY A 60 -4.04 -11.32 20.26
C GLY A 60 -4.24 -12.83 20.37
N CYS A 61 -5.02 -13.46 19.47
CA CYS A 61 -5.08 -14.91 19.34
C CYS A 61 -3.82 -15.41 18.59
N SER A 62 -2.65 -15.27 19.23
CA SER A 62 -1.36 -15.40 18.55
C SER A 62 -1.00 -16.83 18.12
N ALA A 63 -1.57 -17.87 18.75
CA ALA A 63 -1.36 -19.26 18.37
C ALA A 63 -2.42 -19.80 17.39
N LEU A 64 -3.41 -18.99 17.01
CA LEU A 64 -4.53 -19.44 16.19
C LEU A 64 -4.06 -19.81 14.77
N THR A 65 -4.18 -21.08 14.41
CA THR A 65 -3.79 -21.61 13.08
C THR A 65 -5.00 -21.95 12.21
N SER A 66 -6.20 -22.09 12.79
CA SER A 66 -7.43 -22.41 12.09
C SER A 66 -8.60 -21.63 12.69
N LEU A 67 -9.35 -20.94 11.82
CA LEU A 67 -10.52 -20.16 12.19
C LEU A 67 -11.63 -20.37 11.16
N ASN A 68 -12.81 -20.83 11.61
CA ASN A 68 -13.98 -20.98 10.76
C ASN A 68 -15.05 -19.95 11.17
N ILE A 69 -15.25 -18.97 10.29
CA ILE A 69 -16.23 -17.87 10.42
C ILE A 69 -17.10 -17.77 9.16
N SER A 70 -17.28 -18.90 8.46
CA SER A 70 -17.97 -18.97 7.17
C SER A 70 -19.43 -18.51 7.21
N ASN A 71 -20.08 -18.59 8.38
CA ASN A 71 -21.49 -18.21 8.55
C ASN A 71 -21.68 -16.80 9.14
N PHE A 72 -20.63 -16.02 9.30
CA PHE A 72 -20.78 -14.65 9.80
C PHE A 72 -21.55 -13.78 8.81
N ASN A 73 -22.58 -13.12 9.31
CA ASN A 73 -23.28 -12.05 8.62
C ASN A 73 -22.79 -10.71 9.16
N THR A 74 -22.12 -9.93 8.33
CA THR A 74 -21.50 -8.66 8.73
C THR A 74 -22.22 -7.42 8.20
N ALA A 75 -23.41 -7.58 7.59
CA ALA A 75 -24.15 -6.50 6.92
C ALA A 75 -24.53 -5.31 7.82
N LYS A 76 -24.50 -5.48 9.15
CA LYS A 76 -24.74 -4.40 10.12
C LYS A 76 -23.48 -3.93 10.82
N VAL A 77 -22.32 -4.54 10.56
CA VAL A 77 -21.08 -4.18 11.24
C VAL A 77 -20.55 -2.84 10.73
N THR A 78 -20.25 -1.95 11.67
CA THR A 78 -19.73 -0.61 11.39
C THR A 78 -18.28 -0.41 11.83
N ASP A 79 -17.75 -1.30 12.70
CA ASP A 79 -16.41 -1.21 13.30
C ASP A 79 -15.73 -2.59 13.28
N MET A 80 -14.64 -2.70 12.51
CA MET A 80 -13.77 -3.87 12.42
C MET A 80 -12.33 -3.55 12.88
N TYR A 81 -12.15 -2.49 13.67
CA TYR A 81 -10.85 -2.10 14.25
C TYR A 81 -10.14 -3.30 14.87
N GLY A 82 -8.95 -3.63 14.39
CA GLY A 82 -8.10 -4.67 14.94
C GLY A 82 -8.73 -6.06 15.05
N MET A 83 -9.75 -6.41 14.24
CA MET A 83 -10.49 -7.67 14.39
C MET A 83 -9.58 -8.89 14.47
N PHE A 84 -8.51 -8.94 13.67
CA PHE A 84 -7.51 -10.02 13.63
C PHE A 84 -6.13 -9.56 14.07
N PHE A 85 -6.02 -8.44 14.78
CA PHE A 85 -4.74 -7.89 15.24
C PHE A 85 -3.93 -8.94 16.00
N SER A 86 -2.67 -9.17 15.64
CA SER A 86 -1.78 -10.18 16.26
C SER A 86 -2.32 -11.62 16.23
N CYS A 87 -3.05 -12.02 15.18
CA CYS A 87 -3.26 -13.42 14.86
C CYS A 87 -2.02 -13.97 14.15
N GLU A 88 -0.90 -14.06 14.90
CA GLU A 88 0.45 -14.22 14.34
C GLU A 88 0.67 -15.54 13.60
N ALA A 89 -0.01 -16.62 14.02
CA ALA A 89 0.16 -17.97 13.46
C ALA A 89 -0.85 -18.31 12.35
N LEU A 90 -1.82 -17.43 12.03
CA LEU A 90 -2.87 -17.72 11.08
C LEU A 90 -2.32 -17.71 9.64
N PRO A 91 -2.32 -18.86 8.91
CA PRO A 91 -1.65 -18.96 7.61
C PRO A 91 -2.50 -18.43 6.45
N SER A 92 -3.81 -18.44 6.59
CA SER A 92 -4.76 -18.00 5.56
C SER A 92 -6.06 -17.54 6.19
N LEU A 93 -6.75 -16.61 5.50
CA LEU A 93 -8.05 -16.12 5.91
C LEU A 93 -8.92 -15.85 4.67
N ASP A 94 -10.09 -16.45 4.64
CA ASP A 94 -11.09 -16.21 3.59
C ASP A 94 -12.25 -15.40 4.18
N LEU A 95 -12.39 -14.14 3.72
CA LEU A 95 -13.44 -13.21 4.13
C LEU A 95 -14.37 -12.88 2.96
N SER A 96 -14.46 -13.75 1.96
CA SER A 96 -15.32 -13.54 0.78
C SER A 96 -16.82 -13.48 1.08
N ASN A 97 -17.22 -13.89 2.31
CA ASN A 97 -18.60 -13.76 2.83
C ASN A 97 -18.85 -12.45 3.60
N PHE A 98 -17.81 -11.61 3.81
CA PHE A 98 -17.98 -10.37 4.60
C PHE A 98 -18.62 -9.27 3.75
N ASP A 99 -19.72 -8.70 4.23
CA ASP A 99 -20.24 -7.43 3.77
C ASP A 99 -19.65 -6.32 4.64
N THR A 100 -18.90 -5.42 4.01
CA THR A 100 -18.23 -4.31 4.70
C THR A 100 -18.78 -2.93 4.31
N GLU A 101 -19.91 -2.87 3.61
CA GLU A 101 -20.49 -1.62 3.12
C GLU A 101 -20.65 -0.55 4.21
N LYS A 102 -20.97 -0.95 5.44
CA LYS A 102 -21.19 -0.02 6.57
C LYS A 102 -19.96 0.22 7.44
N VAL A 103 -18.85 -0.46 7.16
CA VAL A 103 -17.65 -0.34 7.98
C VAL A 103 -17.00 1.02 7.75
N THR A 104 -16.66 1.71 8.85
CA THR A 104 -16.04 3.03 8.83
C THR A 104 -14.60 3.03 9.35
N ASP A 105 -14.21 2.00 10.13
CA ASP A 105 -12.87 1.86 10.70
C ASP A 105 -12.33 0.46 10.49
N MET A 106 -11.19 0.37 9.79
CA MET A 106 -10.42 -0.86 9.55
C MET A 106 -8.98 -0.74 10.09
N TYR A 107 -8.75 0.17 11.06
CA TYR A 107 -7.44 0.32 11.70
C TYR A 107 -6.88 -1.04 12.14
N GLY A 108 -5.67 -1.37 11.69
CA GLY A 108 -4.94 -2.54 12.14
C GLY A 108 -5.67 -3.87 12.00
N MET A 109 -6.67 -3.98 11.12
CA MET A 109 -7.54 -5.17 11.04
C MET A 109 -6.75 -6.48 10.92
N PHE A 110 -5.64 -6.48 10.19
CA PHE A 110 -4.75 -7.63 10.00
C PHE A 110 -3.33 -7.38 10.53
N ALA A 111 -3.13 -6.33 11.34
CA ALA A 111 -1.80 -6.00 11.83
C ALA A 111 -1.19 -7.16 12.62
N TYR A 112 0.11 -7.43 12.39
CA TYR A 112 0.85 -8.53 12.98
C TYR A 112 0.34 -9.95 12.63
N CYS A 113 -0.41 -10.13 11.55
CA CYS A 113 -0.71 -11.46 11.01
C CYS A 113 0.54 -11.99 10.26
N LYS A 114 1.60 -12.31 11.00
CA LYS A 114 2.95 -12.57 10.46
C LYS A 114 3.02 -13.81 9.56
N ALA A 115 2.25 -14.87 9.87
CA ALA A 115 2.25 -16.12 9.09
C ALA A 115 1.29 -16.10 7.91
N LEU A 116 0.52 -15.01 7.72
CA LEU A 116 -0.53 -14.92 6.70
C LEU A 116 0.10 -14.94 5.30
N LYS A 117 -0.22 -15.99 4.52
CA LYS A 117 0.26 -16.19 3.15
C LYS A 117 -0.84 -15.97 2.11
N SER A 118 -2.10 -16.05 2.51
CA SER A 118 -3.26 -15.86 1.64
C SER A 118 -4.37 -15.13 2.39
N LEU A 119 -4.89 -14.06 1.77
CA LEU A 119 -5.99 -13.27 2.31
C LEU A 119 -6.95 -12.95 1.17
N LYS A 120 -8.23 -13.37 1.30
CA LYS A 120 -9.28 -13.08 0.32
C LYS A 120 -10.19 -11.98 0.82
N LEU A 121 -10.26 -10.89 0.07
CA LEU A 121 -11.03 -9.68 0.36
C LEU A 121 -11.97 -9.30 -0.80
N SER A 122 -12.34 -10.24 -1.66
CA SER A 122 -13.08 -9.96 -2.90
C SER A 122 -14.47 -9.33 -2.71
N SER A 123 -15.04 -9.47 -1.49
CA SER A 123 -16.34 -8.89 -1.13
C SER A 123 -16.24 -7.52 -0.45
N PHE A 124 -15.02 -7.04 -0.17
CA PHE A 124 -14.86 -5.80 0.60
C PHE A 124 -15.33 -4.58 -0.21
N ASP A 125 -16.36 -3.91 0.30
CA ASP A 125 -16.73 -2.54 -0.09
C ASP A 125 -16.17 -1.58 0.97
N THR A 126 -15.21 -0.75 0.59
CA THR A 126 -14.53 0.16 1.51
C THR A 126 -14.94 1.62 1.35
N LYS A 127 -16.02 1.90 0.61
CA LYS A 127 -16.46 3.27 0.27
C LYS A 127 -16.72 4.16 1.50
N ASN A 128 -17.10 3.57 2.64
CA ASN A 128 -17.39 4.31 3.87
C ASN A 128 -16.22 4.34 4.86
N VAL A 129 -15.11 3.63 4.56
CA VAL A 129 -13.95 3.55 5.44
C VAL A 129 -13.19 4.88 5.46
N LYS A 130 -12.90 5.37 6.66
CA LYS A 130 -12.13 6.61 6.91
C LYS A 130 -10.71 6.33 7.35
N ASN A 131 -10.48 5.20 8.02
CA ASN A 131 -9.21 4.85 8.62
C ASN A 131 -8.77 3.45 8.17
N MET A 132 -7.66 3.40 7.41
CA MET A 132 -6.99 2.17 6.98
C MET A 132 -5.56 2.09 7.53
N SER A 133 -5.21 2.96 8.50
CA SER A 133 -3.85 2.93 9.04
C SER A 133 -3.57 1.59 9.72
N PHE A 134 -2.33 1.12 9.54
CA PHE A 134 -1.86 -0.17 10.04
C PHE A 134 -2.61 -1.41 9.53
N MET A 135 -3.52 -1.31 8.53
CA MET A 135 -4.41 -2.41 8.15
C MET A 135 -3.67 -3.73 7.88
N PHE A 136 -2.54 -3.69 7.19
CA PHE A 136 -1.68 -4.85 6.87
C PHE A 136 -0.29 -4.75 7.53
N PHE A 137 -0.16 -3.94 8.58
CA PHE A 137 1.12 -3.74 9.27
C PHE A 137 1.71 -5.06 9.75
N TYR A 138 2.96 -5.34 9.37
CA TYR A 138 3.65 -6.58 9.72
C TYR A 138 2.96 -7.87 9.24
N CYS A 139 2.25 -7.84 8.11
CA CYS A 139 1.85 -9.05 7.36
C CYS A 139 3.07 -9.56 6.58
N SER A 140 4.11 -9.97 7.33
CA SER A 140 5.47 -10.17 6.81
C SER A 140 5.61 -11.33 5.84
N SER A 141 4.68 -12.31 5.83
CA SER A 141 4.72 -13.47 4.92
C SER A 141 3.76 -13.35 3.72
N LEU A 142 3.03 -12.23 3.58
CA LEU A 142 2.02 -12.06 2.52
C LEU A 142 2.70 -11.62 1.21
N PRO A 143 2.69 -12.47 0.15
CA PRO A 143 3.42 -12.15 -1.09
C PRO A 143 2.66 -11.24 -2.03
N THR A 144 1.33 -11.34 -2.04
CA THR A 144 0.43 -10.58 -2.91
C THR A 144 -0.88 -10.27 -2.19
N LEU A 145 -1.55 -9.22 -2.63
CA LEU A 145 -2.85 -8.82 -2.09
C LEU A 145 -3.70 -8.22 -3.21
N ASP A 146 -4.93 -8.72 -3.36
CA ASP A 146 -5.91 -8.14 -4.29
C ASP A 146 -6.66 -7.00 -3.59
N LEU A 147 -6.44 -5.78 -4.07
CA LEU A 147 -7.07 -4.55 -3.61
C LEU A 147 -7.99 -3.94 -4.68
N SER A 148 -8.32 -4.68 -5.72
CA SER A 148 -9.08 -4.19 -6.88
C SER A 148 -10.49 -3.68 -6.52
N GLY A 149 -11.06 -4.20 -5.42
CA GLY A 149 -12.36 -3.79 -4.86
C GLY A 149 -12.28 -2.58 -3.92
N PHE A 150 -11.08 -2.08 -3.58
CA PHE A 150 -10.97 -1.00 -2.59
C PHE A 150 -11.34 0.35 -3.19
N ASN A 151 -12.33 1.01 -2.59
CA ASN A 151 -12.65 2.42 -2.78
C ASN A 151 -12.12 3.23 -1.60
N THR A 152 -11.17 4.13 -1.85
CA THR A 152 -10.51 4.91 -0.80
C THR A 152 -10.91 6.38 -0.77
N GLU A 153 -12.00 6.75 -1.47
CA GLU A 153 -12.43 8.17 -1.64
C GLU A 153 -12.72 8.89 -0.31
N ASN A 154 -13.02 8.15 0.76
CA ASN A 154 -13.31 8.71 2.08
C ASN A 154 -12.19 8.47 3.11
N VAL A 155 -11.10 7.82 2.70
CA VAL A 155 -9.98 7.53 3.60
C VAL A 155 -9.17 8.80 3.89
N THR A 156 -8.94 9.04 5.17
CA THR A 156 -8.14 10.17 5.66
C THR A 156 -6.79 9.75 6.23
N ASP A 157 -6.66 8.48 6.66
CA ASP A 157 -5.44 7.94 7.25
C ASP A 157 -5.06 6.60 6.59
N MET A 158 -3.87 6.57 5.96
CA MET A 158 -3.21 5.39 5.36
C MET A 158 -1.85 5.12 6.02
N GLY A 159 -1.58 5.70 7.19
CA GLY A 159 -0.31 5.55 7.89
C GLY A 159 0.04 4.09 8.15
N ALA A 160 1.25 3.68 7.81
CA ALA A 160 1.79 2.33 8.02
C ALA A 160 0.92 1.19 7.42
N MET A 161 0.04 1.48 6.42
CA MET A 161 -0.91 0.50 5.88
C MET A 161 -0.24 -0.79 5.45
N PHE A 162 0.92 -0.73 4.76
CA PHE A 162 1.69 -1.88 4.29
C PHE A 162 3.07 -2.00 4.96
N LYS A 163 3.27 -1.29 6.08
CA LYS A 163 4.59 -1.26 6.74
C LYS A 163 5.00 -2.66 7.18
N TYR A 164 6.24 -3.06 6.81
CA TYR A 164 6.82 -4.37 7.08
C TYR A 164 6.08 -5.57 6.44
N CYS A 165 5.46 -5.35 5.28
CA CYS A 165 5.06 -6.44 4.39
C CYS A 165 6.30 -6.95 3.64
N LEU A 166 7.16 -7.73 4.34
CA LEU A 166 8.52 -8.06 3.89
C LEU A 166 8.56 -8.91 2.63
N GLU A 167 7.59 -9.82 2.47
CA GLU A 167 7.50 -10.75 1.32
C GLU A 167 6.63 -10.21 0.18
N MET A 168 6.03 -9.02 0.33
CA MET A 168 5.16 -8.42 -0.68
C MET A 168 5.97 -8.04 -1.93
N GLU A 169 5.67 -8.71 -3.04
CA GLU A 169 6.36 -8.50 -4.32
C GLU A 169 5.70 -7.43 -5.18
N LYS A 170 4.37 -7.30 -5.05
CA LYS A 170 3.57 -6.32 -5.80
C LYS A 170 2.46 -5.76 -4.92
N ILE A 171 2.24 -4.46 -5.03
CA ILE A 171 1.08 -3.76 -4.46
C ILE A 171 0.44 -2.96 -5.59
N ASP A 172 -0.80 -3.30 -5.94
CA ASP A 172 -1.58 -2.52 -6.91
C ASP A 172 -2.48 -1.53 -6.16
N VAL A 173 -2.09 -0.26 -6.19
CA VAL A 173 -2.84 0.85 -5.60
C VAL A 173 -3.47 1.75 -6.68
N SER A 174 -3.56 1.29 -7.92
CA SER A 174 -4.03 2.08 -9.07
C SER A 174 -5.47 2.60 -8.93
N LYS A 175 -6.25 2.00 -8.02
CA LYS A 175 -7.63 2.41 -7.70
C LYS A 175 -7.73 3.35 -6.49
N PHE A 176 -6.61 3.62 -5.80
CA PHE A 176 -6.65 4.46 -4.60
C PHE A 176 -6.89 5.93 -4.95
N ASN A 177 -7.95 6.50 -4.40
CA ASN A 177 -8.15 7.94 -4.35
C ASN A 177 -7.55 8.47 -3.04
N THR A 178 -6.58 9.37 -3.13
CA THR A 178 -5.87 9.91 -1.98
C THR A 178 -6.17 11.37 -1.69
N GLU A 179 -7.21 11.93 -2.33
CA GLU A 179 -7.55 13.36 -2.22
C GLU A 179 -7.82 13.83 -0.77
N LYS A 180 -8.42 12.95 0.05
CA LYS A 180 -8.71 13.28 1.47
C LYS A 180 -7.64 12.79 2.45
N VAL A 181 -6.60 12.09 1.97
CA VAL A 181 -5.58 11.53 2.84
C VAL A 181 -4.69 12.62 3.42
N THR A 182 -4.55 12.61 4.73
CA THR A 182 -3.70 13.57 5.48
C THR A 182 -2.45 12.91 6.05
N ASN A 183 -2.45 11.58 6.24
CA ASN A 183 -1.34 10.83 6.82
C ASN A 183 -0.94 9.66 5.92
N MET A 184 0.33 9.67 5.46
CA MET A 184 0.97 8.60 4.70
C MET A 184 2.26 8.11 5.38
N ARG A 185 2.45 8.42 6.69
CA ARG A 185 3.62 8.01 7.43
C ARG A 185 3.86 6.51 7.32
N GLY A 186 5.04 6.12 6.83
CA GLY A 186 5.47 4.73 6.75
C GLY A 186 4.60 3.83 5.88
N MET A 187 3.78 4.37 4.97
CA MET A 187 2.77 3.58 4.22
C MET A 187 3.36 2.33 3.56
N PHE A 188 4.55 2.41 2.97
CA PHE A 188 5.27 1.31 2.32
C PHE A 188 6.59 0.95 3.01
N SER A 189 6.83 1.47 4.22
CA SER A 189 8.08 1.25 4.95
C SER A 189 8.38 -0.25 5.14
N GLY A 190 9.59 -0.69 4.79
CA GLY A 190 9.99 -2.08 4.93
C GLY A 190 9.36 -3.05 3.93
N CYS A 191 8.79 -2.57 2.84
CA CYS A 191 8.36 -3.42 1.71
C CYS A 191 9.58 -3.80 0.87
N ARG A 192 10.40 -4.72 1.36
CA ARG A 192 11.75 -4.99 0.85
C ARG A 192 11.80 -5.63 -0.52
N LYS A 193 10.74 -6.33 -0.94
CA LYS A 193 10.70 -7.05 -2.22
C LYS A 193 10.00 -6.32 -3.35
N ILE A 194 9.35 -5.19 -3.07
CA ILE A 194 8.70 -4.39 -4.12
C ILE A 194 9.76 -3.77 -5.03
N THR A 195 9.71 -4.12 -6.31
CA THR A 195 10.64 -3.59 -7.33
C THR A 195 10.09 -2.38 -8.08
N SER A 196 8.77 -2.22 -8.11
CA SER A 196 8.09 -1.11 -8.77
C SER A 196 6.80 -0.74 -8.02
N LEU A 197 6.45 0.56 -8.03
CA LEU A 197 5.25 1.08 -7.40
C LEU A 197 4.74 2.27 -8.22
N ASP A 198 3.52 2.19 -8.74
CA ASP A 198 2.90 3.29 -9.49
C ASP A 198 2.06 4.16 -8.56
N LEU A 199 2.54 5.36 -8.30
CA LEU A 199 1.89 6.38 -7.48
C LEU A 199 1.55 7.63 -8.31
N SER A 200 1.59 7.54 -9.63
CA SER A 200 1.43 8.69 -10.53
C SER A 200 0.08 9.40 -10.41
N HIS A 201 -0.92 8.71 -9.88
CA HIS A 201 -2.29 9.20 -9.67
C HIS A 201 -2.55 9.72 -8.24
N PHE A 202 -1.57 9.58 -7.31
CA PHE A 202 -1.75 10.05 -5.94
C PHE A 202 -1.87 11.58 -5.89
N ASN A 203 -2.93 12.06 -5.25
CA ASN A 203 -3.07 13.45 -4.83
C ASN A 203 -2.55 13.58 -3.39
N THR A 204 -1.51 14.39 -3.19
CA THR A 204 -0.86 14.58 -1.88
C THR A 204 -1.04 16.00 -1.32
N GLU A 205 -1.90 16.81 -1.92
CA GLU A 205 -2.09 18.23 -1.53
C GLU A 205 -2.57 18.42 -0.08
N ASN A 206 -3.21 17.38 0.50
CA ASN A 206 -3.70 17.41 1.87
C ASN A 206 -2.81 16.63 2.85
N VAL A 207 -1.74 15.96 2.37
CA VAL A 207 -0.84 15.17 3.21
C VAL A 207 0.01 16.08 4.09
N THR A 208 0.08 15.75 5.37
CA THR A 208 0.86 16.49 6.38
C THR A 208 2.05 15.70 6.91
N ASN A 209 2.08 14.39 6.71
CA ASN A 209 3.16 13.51 7.18
C ASN A 209 3.50 12.42 6.18
N THR A 210 4.77 12.37 5.76
CA THR A 210 5.35 11.32 4.90
C THR A 210 6.59 10.67 5.51
N ASN A 211 6.81 10.89 6.82
CA ASN A 211 7.93 10.30 7.56
C ASN A 211 8.03 8.80 7.29
N THR A 212 9.23 8.32 6.96
CA THR A 212 9.50 6.91 6.67
C THR A 212 8.64 6.26 5.58
N MET A 213 7.99 7.01 4.68
CA MET A 213 7.00 6.45 3.72
C MET A 213 7.56 5.29 2.89
N PHE A 214 8.82 5.37 2.46
CA PHE A 214 9.53 4.34 1.67
C PHE A 214 10.76 3.81 2.39
N PHE A 215 10.87 3.96 3.70
CA PHE A 215 12.00 3.47 4.50
C PHE A 215 12.29 2.00 4.20
N SER A 216 13.53 1.62 3.90
CA SER A 216 13.95 0.24 3.57
C SER A 216 13.06 -0.45 2.52
N CYS A 217 12.73 0.26 1.43
CA CYS A 217 12.21 -0.35 0.22
C CYS A 217 13.41 -0.83 -0.63
N ASP A 218 14.10 -1.87 -0.15
CA ASP A 218 15.45 -2.26 -0.56
C ASP A 218 15.54 -2.60 -2.06
N ALA A 219 14.51 -3.24 -2.64
CA ALA A 219 14.49 -3.65 -4.05
C ALA A 219 13.95 -2.59 -5.02
N LEU A 220 13.44 -1.46 -4.51
CA LEU A 220 12.80 -0.44 -5.34
C LEU A 220 13.85 0.37 -6.11
N THR A 221 13.80 0.29 -7.44
CA THR A 221 14.84 0.89 -8.31
C THR A 221 14.51 2.29 -8.79
N SER A 222 13.23 2.62 -8.88
CA SER A 222 12.78 3.95 -9.29
C SER A 222 11.39 4.26 -8.75
N LEU A 223 11.11 5.55 -8.56
CA LEU A 223 9.79 6.07 -8.19
C LEU A 223 9.39 7.24 -9.07
N ASN A 224 8.13 7.25 -9.49
CA ASN A 224 7.52 8.41 -10.13
C ASN A 224 6.66 9.17 -9.11
N LEU A 225 7.20 10.28 -8.62
CA LEU A 225 6.56 11.18 -7.67
C LEU A 225 6.22 12.55 -8.30
N SER A 226 6.04 12.58 -9.64
CA SER A 226 5.76 13.84 -10.36
C SER A 226 4.40 14.46 -10.01
N SER A 227 3.49 13.69 -9.39
CA SER A 227 2.21 14.18 -8.85
C SER A 227 2.30 14.69 -7.41
N PHE A 228 3.42 14.42 -6.70
CA PHE A 228 3.55 14.70 -5.27
C PHE A 228 3.75 16.19 -5.01
N LYS A 229 2.73 16.84 -4.47
CA LYS A 229 2.75 18.22 -3.97
C LYS A 229 2.71 18.14 -2.45
N LEU A 230 3.83 18.44 -1.80
CA LEU A 230 4.04 18.21 -0.36
C LEU A 230 4.17 19.53 0.43
N GLU A 231 3.45 20.59 0.02
CA GLU A 231 3.57 21.91 0.66
C GLU A 231 3.07 21.95 2.10
N LYS A 232 2.16 21.03 2.48
CA LYS A 232 1.63 20.92 3.85
C LYS A 232 2.40 19.95 4.73
N VAL A 233 3.36 19.22 4.17
CA VAL A 233 4.10 18.21 4.93
C VAL A 233 5.07 18.87 5.88
N THR A 234 4.99 18.49 7.15
CA THR A 234 5.86 19.00 8.22
C THR A 234 6.97 18.03 8.61
N ASP A 235 6.85 16.75 8.25
CA ASP A 235 7.82 15.70 8.57
C ASP A 235 8.03 14.75 7.37
N MET A 236 9.26 14.77 6.81
CA MET A 236 9.76 13.90 5.75
C MET A 236 10.95 13.05 6.23
N GLY A 237 11.18 12.97 7.54
CA GLY A 237 12.32 12.26 8.11
C GLY A 237 12.39 10.82 7.62
N SER A 238 13.58 10.41 7.21
CA SER A 238 13.88 9.05 6.72
C SER A 238 12.95 8.54 5.61
N MET A 239 12.34 9.44 4.81
CA MET A 239 11.34 9.07 3.79
C MET A 239 11.84 8.00 2.83
N PHE A 240 13.12 8.07 2.42
CA PHE A 240 13.78 7.11 1.51
C PHE A 240 14.98 6.42 2.17
N PHE A 241 15.10 6.48 3.49
CA PHE A 241 16.23 5.88 4.22
C PHE A 241 16.42 4.41 3.81
N ALA A 242 17.66 4.02 3.47
CA ALA A 242 18.04 2.67 3.08
C ALA A 242 17.24 2.10 1.88
N CYS A 243 16.85 2.94 0.91
CA CYS A 243 16.41 2.47 -0.39
C CYS A 243 17.65 2.13 -1.23
N GLU A 244 18.29 0.99 -0.94
CA GLU A 244 19.65 0.66 -1.42
C GLU A 244 19.75 0.49 -2.94
N GLU A 245 18.67 0.01 -3.59
CA GLU A 245 18.62 -0.16 -5.04
C GLU A 245 18.03 1.05 -5.79
N MET A 246 17.63 2.11 -5.07
CA MET A 246 17.02 3.31 -5.67
C MET A 246 18.03 4.06 -6.55
N LYS A 247 17.74 4.13 -7.85
CA LYS A 247 18.56 4.84 -8.84
C LYS A 247 17.98 6.19 -9.22
N THR A 248 16.63 6.27 -9.31
CA THR A 248 15.98 7.47 -9.85
C THR A 248 14.67 7.78 -9.13
N ILE A 249 14.51 9.02 -8.71
CA ILE A 249 13.24 9.57 -8.24
C ILE A 249 12.81 10.66 -9.23
N TYR A 250 11.72 10.41 -9.96
CA TYR A 250 11.16 11.40 -10.87
C TYR A 250 10.25 12.36 -10.09
N CYS A 251 10.63 13.61 -10.01
CA CYS A 251 9.83 14.69 -9.42
C CYS A 251 10.18 16.03 -10.04
N ASN A 252 9.17 16.83 -10.39
CA ASN A 252 9.36 18.13 -11.01
C ASN A 252 9.33 19.28 -9.98
N TYR A 253 9.06 18.98 -8.73
CA TYR A 253 8.93 19.96 -7.65
C TYR A 253 10.18 19.97 -6.76
N THR A 254 10.48 21.13 -6.19
CA THR A 254 11.42 21.26 -5.08
C THR A 254 10.62 21.15 -3.78
N TRP A 255 10.94 20.16 -2.97
CA TRP A 255 10.27 20.01 -1.68
C TRP A 255 10.96 20.81 -0.58
N LYS A 256 10.18 21.24 0.40
CA LYS A 256 10.64 21.95 1.58
C LYS A 256 9.93 21.35 2.79
N CYS A 257 10.65 21.16 3.88
CA CYS A 257 10.12 20.62 5.12
C CYS A 257 10.96 21.06 6.30
N ALA A 258 10.36 21.22 7.47
CA ALA A 258 11.08 21.53 8.69
C ALA A 258 11.85 20.31 9.22
N GLU A 259 11.23 19.13 9.18
CA GLU A 259 11.79 17.88 9.67
C GLU A 259 12.08 16.92 8.50
N SER A 260 13.37 16.67 8.22
CA SER A 260 13.79 15.84 7.08
C SER A 260 15.01 14.97 7.36
N THR A 261 15.36 14.80 8.64
CA THR A 261 16.57 14.09 9.07
C THR A 261 16.71 12.74 8.38
N SER A 262 17.88 12.50 7.78
CA SER A 262 18.25 11.26 7.12
C SER A 262 17.32 10.84 5.98
N MET A 263 16.68 11.79 5.30
CA MET A 263 15.66 11.53 4.26
C MET A 263 16.17 10.57 3.17
N PHE A 264 17.40 10.72 2.72
CA PHE A 264 18.05 9.91 1.67
C PHE A 264 19.23 9.07 2.18
N ALA A 265 19.45 8.96 3.50
CA ALA A 265 20.59 8.22 4.00
C ALA A 265 20.58 6.77 3.49
N TYR A 266 21.77 6.28 3.11
CA TYR A 266 22.00 4.94 2.53
C TYR A 266 21.36 4.69 1.15
N CYS A 267 20.99 5.74 0.41
CA CYS A 267 20.54 5.62 -0.99
C CYS A 267 21.73 5.71 -1.97
N SER A 268 22.76 4.92 -1.78
CA SER A 268 24.07 5.07 -2.45
C SER A 268 24.05 5.02 -3.98
N LYS A 269 23.00 4.43 -4.57
CA LYS A 269 22.82 4.34 -6.04
C LYS A 269 22.02 5.50 -6.63
N LEU A 270 21.47 6.38 -5.77
CA LEU A 270 20.59 7.46 -6.20
C LEU A 270 21.37 8.51 -7.00
N LYS A 271 20.80 8.87 -8.15
CA LYS A 271 21.37 9.89 -9.03
C LYS A 271 20.25 10.71 -9.67
N GLY A 272 20.25 12.00 -9.41
CA GLY A 272 19.40 12.99 -10.08
C GLY A 272 20.24 13.96 -10.88
N ALA A 273 20.05 15.25 -10.66
CA ALA A 273 20.91 16.29 -11.21
C ALA A 273 22.36 16.15 -10.71
N VAL A 274 22.54 15.61 -9.51
CA VAL A 274 23.87 15.27 -8.94
C VAL A 274 23.90 13.82 -8.46
N ALA A 275 25.09 13.27 -8.30
CA ALA A 275 25.29 11.96 -7.68
C ALA A 275 25.09 12.05 -6.16
N TYR A 276 24.76 10.90 -5.54
CA TYR A 276 24.59 10.78 -4.10
C TYR A 276 25.86 11.20 -3.34
N ASP A 277 25.65 11.93 -2.24
CA ASP A 277 26.68 12.35 -1.28
C ASP A 277 26.16 12.01 0.14
N GLU A 278 26.87 11.12 0.84
CA GLU A 278 26.45 10.65 2.18
C GLU A 278 26.37 11.77 3.24
N ASN A 279 26.99 12.91 3.00
CA ASN A 279 26.94 14.08 3.86
C ASN A 279 25.78 15.03 3.55
N LYS A 280 24.98 14.75 2.50
CA LYS A 280 23.89 15.58 2.02
C LYS A 280 22.62 14.74 1.85
N VAL A 281 21.98 14.40 2.93
CA VAL A 281 20.91 13.39 2.96
C VAL A 281 19.53 13.92 3.35
N ASP A 282 19.40 15.22 3.50
CA ASP A 282 18.13 15.84 3.95
C ASP A 282 17.38 16.55 2.79
N VAL A 283 16.31 17.25 3.09
CA VAL A 283 15.38 17.85 2.12
C VAL A 283 16.02 18.85 1.15
N GLN A 284 17.18 19.45 1.48
CA GLN A 284 17.90 20.31 0.54
C GLN A 284 18.27 19.60 -0.76
N MET A 285 18.36 18.26 -0.75
CA MET A 285 18.59 17.43 -1.93
C MET A 285 17.32 17.00 -2.65
N ALA A 286 16.14 17.31 -2.12
CA ALA A 286 14.85 16.96 -2.68
C ALA A 286 14.40 17.96 -3.76
N ASN A 287 15.20 18.09 -4.80
CA ASN A 287 14.93 19.00 -5.93
C ASN A 287 15.53 18.49 -7.25
N PRO A 288 14.98 18.88 -8.41
CA PRO A 288 15.43 18.39 -9.71
C PRO A 288 16.54 19.25 -10.37
N GLU A 289 16.98 20.35 -9.75
CA GLU A 289 17.97 21.26 -10.35
C GLU A 289 19.40 20.96 -9.84
N THR A 290 19.53 20.78 -8.55
CA THR A 290 20.82 20.63 -7.86
C THR A 290 20.82 19.45 -6.87
N GLY A 291 19.76 18.63 -6.88
CA GLY A 291 19.56 17.55 -5.93
C GLY A 291 19.41 16.18 -6.57
N TYR A 292 18.71 15.29 -5.86
CA TYR A 292 18.59 13.88 -6.22
C TYR A 292 17.37 13.56 -7.08
N PHE A 293 16.53 14.54 -7.39
CA PHE A 293 15.38 14.31 -8.27
C PHE A 293 15.80 14.42 -9.74
N THR A 294 15.10 13.66 -10.57
CA THR A 294 15.17 13.74 -12.02
C THR A 294 13.87 14.34 -12.54
N LYS A 295 13.96 15.35 -13.40
CA LYS A 295 12.79 15.91 -14.07
C LYS A 295 12.13 14.84 -14.91
N LYS A 296 10.83 14.63 -14.70
CA LYS A 296 10.00 13.87 -15.62
C LYS A 296 9.53 14.82 -16.72
N THR A 297 10.09 14.67 -17.90
CA THR A 297 9.52 15.30 -19.08
C THR A 297 8.13 14.70 -19.33
N PRO A 298 7.09 15.51 -19.67
CA PRO A 298 5.81 14.97 -20.09
C PRO A 298 6.05 13.90 -21.16
N SER A 299 5.54 12.69 -20.92
CA SER A 299 5.74 11.56 -21.83
C SER A 299 5.07 11.84 -23.17
N GLY A 300 5.80 12.43 -24.07
CA GLY A 300 5.53 12.53 -25.49
C GLY A 300 6.66 11.89 -26.28
N ILE A 301 7.87 11.82 -25.70
CA ILE A 301 9.02 11.26 -26.41
C ILE A 301 10.02 10.75 -25.35
N GLU A 302 10.08 9.45 -25.12
CA GLU A 302 11.27 8.87 -24.50
C GLU A 302 12.43 9.03 -25.49
N LYS A 303 13.35 9.96 -25.22
CA LYS A 303 14.71 9.80 -25.74
C LYS A 303 15.32 8.63 -24.99
N SER A 304 15.07 7.42 -25.46
CA SER A 304 15.97 6.31 -25.14
C SER A 304 17.31 6.67 -25.79
N VAL A 305 18.26 7.12 -24.98
CA VAL A 305 19.66 7.12 -25.38
C VAL A 305 20.13 5.68 -25.31
N ASP A 306 19.66 4.88 -26.26
CA ASP A 306 20.30 3.63 -26.61
C ASP A 306 21.38 3.99 -27.65
N THR A 307 22.64 4.01 -27.24
CA THR A 307 23.81 4.34 -28.04
C THR A 307 24.19 3.23 -29.04
N THR A 308 23.20 2.52 -29.55
CA THR A 308 23.39 1.74 -30.77
C THR A 308 22.76 2.54 -31.91
N GLU A 309 23.54 2.81 -32.96
CA GLU A 309 23.23 3.65 -34.13
C GLU A 309 22.04 3.14 -34.94
N ALA A 310 20.83 3.06 -34.35
CA ALA A 310 19.65 2.73 -35.09
C ALA A 310 19.19 3.93 -35.90
N LYS A 311 19.25 3.84 -37.23
CA LYS A 311 18.82 4.91 -38.15
C LYS A 311 17.33 4.82 -38.44
N ILE A 312 16.70 5.97 -38.72
CA ILE A 312 15.33 6.02 -39.22
C ILE A 312 15.30 5.38 -40.62
N VAL A 313 14.44 4.39 -40.80
CA VAL A 313 14.26 3.67 -42.09
C VAL A 313 13.01 4.16 -42.82
N ASP A 314 11.92 4.37 -42.09
CA ASP A 314 10.66 4.89 -42.63
C ASP A 314 10.06 5.94 -41.73
N ILE A 315 9.36 6.89 -42.31
CA ILE A 315 8.63 7.97 -41.65
C ILE A 315 7.18 7.89 -42.06
N TYR A 316 6.26 8.06 -41.11
CA TYR A 316 4.82 8.07 -41.35
C TYR A 316 4.15 9.26 -40.61
N SER A 317 3.12 9.82 -41.20
CA SER A 317 2.20 10.74 -40.53
C SER A 317 1.32 9.99 -39.51
N LEU A 318 0.59 10.73 -38.66
CA LEU A 318 -0.32 10.13 -37.66
C LEU A 318 -1.49 9.36 -38.31
N ASP A 319 -1.88 9.69 -39.56
CA ASP A 319 -2.87 8.95 -40.32
C ASP A 319 -2.30 7.72 -41.09
N GLY A 320 -1.03 7.36 -40.82
CA GLY A 320 -0.36 6.19 -41.34
C GLY A 320 0.23 6.32 -42.74
N LYS A 321 0.21 7.51 -43.37
CA LYS A 321 0.80 7.72 -44.71
C LYS A 321 2.33 7.81 -44.59
N LYS A 322 3.01 7.08 -45.49
CA LYS A 322 4.48 7.12 -45.58
C LYS A 322 4.93 8.48 -46.10
N GLN A 323 6.00 9.00 -45.49
CA GLN A 323 6.60 10.31 -45.81
C GLN A 323 8.08 10.16 -46.16
N THR A 324 8.61 11.09 -46.88
CA THR A 324 10.03 11.13 -47.30
C THR A 324 10.91 11.86 -46.30
N GLU A 325 10.30 12.73 -45.45
CA GLU A 325 11.01 13.50 -44.42
C GLU A 325 10.10 13.77 -43.21
N LEU A 326 10.71 14.16 -42.08
CA LEU A 326 9.99 14.55 -40.86
C LEU A 326 9.22 15.86 -41.12
N GLN A 327 7.93 15.86 -40.84
CA GLN A 327 7.05 17.06 -40.90
C GLN A 327 7.01 17.76 -39.54
N ASN A 328 6.65 19.06 -39.55
CA ASN A 328 6.40 19.80 -38.31
C ASN A 328 5.28 19.11 -37.50
N GLY A 329 5.54 18.85 -36.19
CA GLY A 329 4.66 18.11 -35.33
C GLY A 329 5.06 16.65 -35.12
N VAL A 330 4.11 15.78 -34.80
CA VAL A 330 4.35 14.39 -34.44
C VAL A 330 4.48 13.50 -35.68
N ASN A 331 5.58 12.78 -35.79
CA ASN A 331 5.85 11.79 -36.82
C ASN A 331 5.99 10.39 -36.18
N ILE A 332 5.57 9.35 -36.90
CA ILE A 332 5.84 7.96 -36.53
C ILE A 332 7.00 7.45 -37.35
N VAL A 333 8.04 6.97 -36.73
CA VAL A 333 9.25 6.47 -37.42
C VAL A 333 9.49 5.00 -37.14
N ARG A 334 9.91 4.24 -38.14
CA ARG A 334 10.44 2.88 -37.99
C ARG A 334 11.97 2.97 -38.04
N MET A 335 12.61 2.40 -37.04
CA MET A 335 14.06 2.37 -36.87
C MET A 335 14.66 1.11 -37.54
N SER A 336 15.95 1.14 -37.86
CA SER A 336 16.68 0.01 -38.47
C SER A 336 16.71 -1.26 -37.59
N ASN A 337 16.47 -1.14 -36.29
CA ASN A 337 16.33 -2.25 -35.34
C ASN A 337 14.89 -2.78 -35.22
N GLY A 338 13.96 -2.34 -36.10
CA GLY A 338 12.56 -2.74 -36.13
C GLY A 338 11.63 -2.05 -35.14
N LYS A 339 12.16 -1.21 -34.24
CA LYS A 339 11.34 -0.45 -33.29
C LYS A 339 10.58 0.67 -34.02
N ILE A 340 9.35 0.94 -33.54
CA ILE A 340 8.54 2.07 -33.99
C ILE A 340 8.54 3.13 -32.88
N GLN A 341 8.79 4.39 -33.25
CA GLN A 341 8.87 5.52 -32.31
C GLN A 341 8.06 6.70 -32.82
N LYS A 342 7.61 7.55 -31.90
CA LYS A 342 7.07 8.88 -32.21
C LYS A 342 8.15 9.92 -32.04
N ILE A 343 8.37 10.76 -33.04
CA ILE A 343 9.30 11.89 -32.94
C ILE A 343 8.56 13.18 -33.28
N MET A 344 8.90 14.26 -32.62
CA MET A 344 8.42 15.61 -32.92
C MET A 344 9.53 16.38 -33.64
N LYS A 345 9.18 17.00 -34.75
CA LYS A 345 10.06 17.96 -35.46
C LYS A 345 9.62 19.37 -35.14
#